data_0446bfadac90a878605c5d1c063f09a6
#
_entry.id   0446bfadac90a878605c5d1c063f09a6
#
_cell.length_a   1.000
_cell.length_b   1.000
_cell.length_c   1.000
_cell.angle_alpha   90.00
_cell.angle_beta   90.00
_cell.angle_gamma   90.00
#
_symmetry.space_group_name_H-M   'P 1'
#
loop_
_entity.id
_entity.type
_entity.pdbx_description
1 polymer ?
#
loop_
_entity_poly.entity_id
_entity_poly.type
_entity_poly.pdbx_seq_one_letter_code
_entity_poly.pdbx_strand_id
1 'polypeptide(L)'
;MTSKVEIVGDDSSNQITQTPTLQMNEWHYFTSAVYTIQKPEFLKDVNKISREFVNRIKKTNKLDEIYPVYMSENMFTDPRMSEFTNFVGYLARDILIRQGYNLTNLDVAFSEMWTQEHYKFSGQEEHMHPNNQISGFYFLDVPKNSPKVIIHDPRPAKVFSNLPETNMSQATYASTMINFTPEPGTLMLTNSWLPHSFTKNPNEKPFRFIHFNLGIVSKQQVNTQAGPGAQATIV
;
A
#
# COMPACT_ATOMS: atom_id res chain seq x y z
N MET A 1 23.02 -0.09 13.47
CA MET A 1 23.53 1.25 13.82
C MET A 1 23.64 1.32 15.33
N THR A 2 24.81 1.68 15.85
CA THR A 2 25.01 1.88 17.29
C THR A 2 24.82 3.36 17.59
N SER A 3 23.77 3.70 18.30
CA SER A 3 23.54 5.06 18.81
C SER A 3 24.29 5.24 20.13
N LYS A 4 25.01 6.34 20.25
CA LYS A 4 25.63 6.75 21.53
C LYS A 4 24.67 7.69 22.24
N VAL A 5 24.31 7.37 23.46
CA VAL A 5 23.55 8.27 24.34
C VAL A 5 24.54 8.86 25.36
N GLU A 6 24.73 10.18 25.34
CA GLU A 6 25.47 10.91 26.39
C GLU A 6 24.45 11.41 27.43
N ILE A 7 24.67 11.02 28.68
CA ILE A 7 23.93 11.57 29.82
C ILE A 7 24.81 12.66 30.42
N VAL A 8 24.42 13.93 30.31
CA VAL A 8 25.07 15.05 30.93
C VAL A 8 24.48 15.22 32.33
N GLY A 9 25.26 14.93 33.36
CA GLY A 9 24.95 15.27 34.75
C GLY A 9 25.62 16.59 35.10
N ASP A 10 24.83 17.52 35.68
CA ASP A 10 25.35 18.79 36.23
C ASP A 10 25.97 18.51 37.59
N ASP A 11 27.33 18.53 37.70
CA ASP A 11 27.99 18.48 38.99
C ASP A 11 29.18 19.46 39.01
N SER A 12 29.08 20.41 39.93
CA SER A 12 30.00 21.52 40.15
C SER A 12 31.24 21.15 41.02
N SER A 13 31.73 19.94 40.97
CA SER A 13 32.97 19.50 41.61
C SER A 13 33.97 18.97 40.60
N ASN A 14 35.18 19.57 40.59
CA ASN A 14 36.34 19.28 39.74
C ASN A 14 36.91 17.85 39.93
N GLN A 15 36.14 16.82 39.63
CA GLN A 15 36.66 15.49 39.36
C GLN A 15 36.26 15.14 37.93
N ILE A 16 37.24 14.90 37.07
CA ILE A 16 37.05 14.30 35.75
C ILE A 16 36.55 12.87 35.99
N THR A 17 35.29 12.72 36.29
CA THR A 17 34.60 11.43 36.23
C THR A 17 34.37 11.12 34.76
N GLN A 18 35.07 10.14 34.20
CA GLN A 18 34.75 9.58 32.90
C GLN A 18 33.32 9.09 32.97
N THR A 19 32.41 9.79 32.28
CA THR A 19 31.04 9.35 32.14
C THR A 19 31.06 7.96 31.45
N PRO A 20 30.52 6.91 32.06
CA PRO A 20 30.53 5.61 31.43
C PRO A 20 29.77 5.69 30.11
N THR A 21 30.44 5.40 29.01
CA THR A 21 29.78 5.29 27.69
C THR A 21 28.93 4.04 27.71
N LEU A 22 27.64 4.20 27.90
CA LEU A 22 26.66 3.12 27.76
C LEU A 22 26.52 2.74 26.28
N GLN A 23 26.86 1.52 25.94
CA GLN A 23 26.60 0.96 24.62
C GLN A 23 25.27 0.24 24.66
N MET A 24 24.28 0.79 23.95
CA MET A 24 22.95 0.19 23.79
C MET A 24 22.85 -0.45 22.42
N ASN A 25 22.39 -1.72 22.38
CA ASN A 25 22.04 -2.39 21.13
C ASN A 25 20.56 -2.17 20.84
N GLU A 26 20.23 -1.65 19.63
CA GLU A 26 18.86 -1.43 19.17
C GLU A 26 18.47 -2.52 18.15
N TRP A 27 17.35 -3.19 18.40
CA TRP A 27 16.82 -4.26 17.54
C TRP A 27 15.43 -3.87 17.02
N HIS A 28 15.21 -4.01 15.70
CA HIS A 28 13.95 -3.69 15.04
C HIS A 28 13.19 -4.97 14.70
N TYR A 29 12.07 -5.20 15.39
CA TYR A 29 11.18 -6.32 15.14
C TYR A 29 9.79 -5.83 14.76
N PHE A 30 9.04 -6.67 14.03
CA PHE A 30 7.64 -6.42 13.65
C PHE A 30 7.45 -5.12 12.87
N THR A 31 8.39 -4.84 11.97
CA THR A 31 8.33 -3.64 11.12
C THR A 31 7.19 -3.75 10.12
N SER A 32 6.49 -2.63 9.89
CA SER A 32 5.53 -2.49 8.79
C SER A 32 6.24 -1.89 7.58
N ALA A 33 6.10 -2.51 6.41
CA ALA A 33 6.76 -2.06 5.20
C ALA A 33 5.76 -1.55 4.16
N VAL A 34 6.13 -0.47 3.48
CA VAL A 34 5.48 0.03 2.27
C VAL A 34 6.49 -0.01 1.14
N TYR A 35 6.12 -0.61 0.03
CA TYR A 35 6.97 -0.74 -1.14
C TYR A 35 6.46 0.18 -2.24
N THR A 36 7.33 0.99 -2.82
CA THR A 36 6.98 1.86 -3.94
C THR A 36 7.97 1.69 -5.07
N ILE A 37 7.48 1.70 -6.31
CA ILE A 37 8.30 1.67 -7.52
C ILE A 37 7.65 2.52 -8.60
N GLN A 38 8.45 3.30 -9.32
CA GLN A 38 8.01 4.01 -10.52
C GLN A 38 8.02 3.07 -11.72
N LYS A 39 6.87 2.94 -12.38
CA LYS A 39 6.64 2.10 -13.55
C LYS A 39 5.80 2.83 -14.61
N PRO A 40 6.29 3.97 -15.10
CA PRO A 40 5.54 4.81 -16.05
C PRO A 40 5.30 4.11 -17.40
N GLU A 41 6.05 3.07 -17.73
CA GLU A 41 5.88 2.29 -18.97
C GLU A 41 4.49 1.66 -19.09
N PHE A 42 3.87 1.26 -17.96
CA PHE A 42 2.50 0.73 -17.95
C PHE A 42 1.43 1.80 -18.05
N LEU A 43 1.77 3.08 -17.76
CA LEU A 43 0.77 4.13 -17.53
C LEU A 43 -0.16 4.32 -18.73
N LYS A 44 0.38 4.34 -19.95
CA LYS A 44 -0.40 4.59 -21.16
C LYS A 44 -1.50 3.54 -21.37
N ASP A 45 -1.11 2.27 -21.36
CA ASP A 45 -2.03 1.18 -21.73
C ASP A 45 -2.98 0.84 -20.58
N VAL A 46 -2.47 0.77 -19.36
CA VAL A 46 -3.28 0.54 -18.16
C VAL A 46 -4.29 1.67 -17.95
N ASN A 47 -3.90 2.93 -18.17
CA ASN A 47 -4.82 4.08 -18.05
C ASN A 47 -5.93 4.01 -19.11
N LYS A 48 -5.62 3.60 -20.34
CA LYS A 48 -6.61 3.41 -21.40
C LYS A 48 -7.64 2.34 -21.01
N ILE A 49 -7.17 1.16 -20.58
CA ILE A 49 -8.04 0.06 -20.16
C ILE A 49 -8.89 0.48 -18.95
N SER A 50 -8.28 1.08 -17.95
CA SER A 50 -8.95 1.62 -16.77
C SER A 50 -10.12 2.56 -17.14
N ARG A 51 -9.91 3.49 -18.09
CA ARG A 51 -10.97 4.38 -18.57
C ARG A 51 -12.12 3.64 -19.23
N GLU A 52 -11.82 2.60 -20.01
CA GLU A 52 -12.85 1.78 -20.65
C GLU A 52 -13.75 1.11 -19.59
N PHE A 53 -13.14 0.52 -18.56
CA PHE A 53 -13.86 -0.14 -17.46
C PHE A 53 -14.72 0.84 -16.67
N VAL A 54 -14.15 1.96 -16.23
CA VAL A 54 -14.91 2.98 -15.50
C VAL A 54 -16.05 3.57 -16.34
N ASN A 55 -15.81 3.80 -17.64
CA ASN A 55 -16.84 4.35 -18.52
C ASN A 55 -18.03 3.41 -18.74
N ARG A 56 -17.86 2.08 -18.59
CA ARG A 56 -18.99 1.14 -18.59
C ARG A 56 -19.90 1.41 -17.40
N ILE A 57 -19.32 1.56 -16.22
CA ILE A 57 -20.08 1.83 -14.99
C ILE A 57 -20.79 3.19 -15.06
N LYS A 58 -20.12 4.24 -15.57
CA LYS A 58 -20.72 5.58 -15.73
C LYS A 58 -21.95 5.61 -16.65
N LYS A 59 -22.08 4.66 -17.58
CA LYS A 59 -23.23 4.56 -18.46
C LYS A 59 -24.48 4.04 -17.75
N THR A 60 -24.30 3.23 -16.73
CA THR A 60 -25.38 2.55 -16.01
C THR A 60 -25.67 3.11 -14.63
N ASN A 61 -24.67 3.71 -14.00
CA ASN A 61 -24.74 4.17 -12.63
C ASN A 61 -24.57 5.70 -12.56
N LYS A 62 -25.41 6.35 -11.74
CA LYS A 62 -25.21 7.74 -11.36
C LYS A 62 -24.12 7.80 -10.29
N LEU A 63 -23.37 8.93 -10.26
CA LEU A 63 -22.42 9.19 -9.18
C LEU A 63 -23.20 9.37 -7.88
N ASP A 64 -22.78 8.68 -6.83
CA ASP A 64 -23.35 8.81 -5.50
C ASP A 64 -22.98 10.20 -4.91
N GLU A 65 -23.92 10.85 -4.24
CA GLU A 65 -23.71 12.19 -3.67
C GLU A 65 -22.93 12.15 -2.35
N ILE A 66 -23.06 11.06 -1.59
CA ILE A 66 -22.41 10.90 -0.28
C ILE A 66 -21.00 10.32 -0.45
N TYR A 67 -20.88 9.34 -1.35
CA TYR A 67 -19.60 8.70 -1.68
C TYR A 67 -19.32 8.81 -3.18
N PRO A 68 -18.86 9.99 -3.65
CA PRO A 68 -18.71 10.28 -5.07
C PRO A 68 -17.50 9.58 -5.69
N VAL A 69 -17.61 8.27 -5.84
CA VAL A 69 -16.59 7.37 -6.41
C VAL A 69 -17.23 6.43 -7.42
N TYR A 70 -16.62 6.31 -8.58
CA TYR A 70 -16.89 5.18 -9.46
C TYR A 70 -15.88 4.07 -9.22
N MET A 71 -16.37 2.85 -9.06
CA MET A 71 -15.56 1.63 -8.99
C MET A 71 -15.89 0.76 -10.18
N SER A 72 -14.89 0.29 -10.91
CA SER A 72 -15.10 -0.59 -12.05
C SER A 72 -15.37 -2.03 -11.60
N GLU A 73 -15.80 -2.84 -12.56
CA GLU A 73 -15.76 -4.29 -12.45
C GLU A 73 -14.31 -4.77 -12.31
N ASN A 74 -14.17 -6.05 -11.93
CA ASN A 74 -12.87 -6.70 -11.82
C ASN A 74 -12.19 -6.77 -13.20
N MET A 75 -10.92 -6.39 -13.27
CA MET A 75 -10.20 -6.25 -14.54
C MET A 75 -8.91 -7.08 -14.64
N PHE A 76 -8.53 -7.86 -13.63
CA PHE A 76 -7.28 -8.65 -13.70
C PHE A 76 -7.37 -9.80 -14.72
N THR A 77 -8.57 -10.23 -15.11
CA THR A 77 -8.78 -11.28 -16.12
C THR A 77 -8.77 -10.75 -17.56
N ASP A 78 -8.73 -9.43 -17.77
CA ASP A 78 -8.62 -8.88 -19.12
C ASP A 78 -7.22 -9.20 -19.68
N PRO A 79 -7.12 -9.92 -20.84
CA PRO A 79 -5.82 -10.34 -21.37
C PRO A 79 -4.88 -9.18 -21.69
N ARG A 80 -5.40 -7.98 -21.91
CA ARG A 80 -4.59 -6.77 -22.13
C ARG A 80 -3.86 -6.29 -20.87
N MET A 81 -4.28 -6.77 -19.70
CA MET A 81 -3.64 -6.48 -18.40
C MET A 81 -2.53 -7.47 -18.06
N SER A 82 -2.33 -8.53 -18.87
CA SER A 82 -1.44 -9.65 -18.52
C SER A 82 -0.01 -9.22 -18.17
N GLU A 83 0.58 -8.29 -18.92
CA GLU A 83 1.93 -7.80 -18.63
C GLU A 83 2.00 -7.09 -17.27
N PHE A 84 1.02 -6.24 -17.00
CA PHE A 84 0.92 -5.53 -15.73
C PHE A 84 0.65 -6.49 -14.55
N THR A 85 -0.29 -7.42 -14.70
CA THR A 85 -0.63 -8.38 -13.63
C THR A 85 0.53 -9.33 -13.34
N ASN A 86 1.23 -9.82 -14.38
CA ASN A 86 2.43 -10.64 -14.22
C ASN A 86 3.51 -9.90 -13.43
N PHE A 87 3.74 -8.64 -13.77
CA PHE A 87 4.73 -7.81 -13.06
C PHE A 87 4.35 -7.62 -11.59
N VAL A 88 3.10 -7.25 -11.31
CA VAL A 88 2.62 -7.04 -9.94
C VAL A 88 2.67 -8.33 -9.12
N GLY A 89 2.24 -9.45 -9.69
CA GLY A 89 2.27 -10.73 -9.01
C GLY A 89 3.70 -11.21 -8.71
N TYR A 90 4.63 -11.01 -9.65
CA TYR A 90 6.06 -11.27 -9.39
C TYR A 90 6.57 -10.45 -8.20
N LEU A 91 6.27 -9.15 -8.14
CA LEU A 91 6.68 -8.31 -7.02
C LEU A 91 6.04 -8.74 -5.70
N ALA A 92 4.75 -9.06 -5.71
CA ALA A 92 4.05 -9.51 -4.52
C ALA A 92 4.66 -10.81 -3.96
N ARG A 93 5.00 -11.75 -4.85
CA ARG A 93 5.69 -12.98 -4.49
C ARG A 93 7.09 -12.70 -3.90
N ASP A 94 7.89 -11.85 -4.55
CA ASP A 94 9.22 -11.47 -4.08
C ASP A 94 9.17 -10.80 -2.70
N ILE A 95 8.20 -9.89 -2.49
CA ILE A 95 7.96 -9.26 -1.18
C ILE A 95 7.71 -10.30 -0.10
N LEU A 96 6.81 -11.25 -0.33
CA LEU A 96 6.48 -12.27 0.66
C LEU A 96 7.68 -13.18 0.97
N ILE A 97 8.47 -13.55 -0.03
CA ILE A 97 9.71 -14.32 0.17
C ILE A 97 10.71 -13.54 1.02
N ARG A 98 10.93 -12.25 0.73
CA ARG A 98 11.81 -11.37 1.52
C ARG A 98 11.32 -11.16 2.95
N GLN A 99 10.03 -11.22 3.17
CA GLN A 99 9.42 -11.20 4.51
C GLN A 99 9.58 -12.53 5.26
N GLY A 100 10.14 -13.57 4.62
CA GLY A 100 10.42 -14.87 5.25
C GLY A 100 9.31 -15.91 5.10
N TYR A 101 8.28 -15.66 4.27
CA TYR A 101 7.24 -16.65 4.02
C TYR A 101 7.72 -17.79 3.12
N ASN A 102 7.37 -19.01 3.46
CA ASN A 102 7.66 -20.19 2.62
C ASN A 102 6.55 -20.39 1.58
N LEU A 103 6.85 -20.10 0.32
CA LEU A 103 5.94 -20.24 -0.82
C LEU A 103 6.27 -21.47 -1.71
N THR A 104 6.91 -22.51 -1.18
CA THR A 104 7.32 -23.70 -1.96
C THR A 104 6.14 -24.37 -2.66
N ASN A 105 5.04 -24.59 -1.95
CA ASN A 105 3.81 -25.22 -2.45
C ASN A 105 2.66 -24.23 -2.66
N LEU A 106 2.98 -22.93 -2.66
CA LEU A 106 2.02 -21.85 -2.73
C LEU A 106 2.38 -20.91 -3.87
N ASP A 107 1.34 -20.31 -4.48
CA ASP A 107 1.46 -19.25 -5.43
C ASP A 107 0.65 -18.03 -5.01
N VAL A 108 1.03 -16.89 -5.55
CA VAL A 108 0.32 -15.63 -5.38
C VAL A 108 -0.67 -15.48 -6.52
N ALA A 109 -1.91 -15.15 -6.21
CA ALA A 109 -2.96 -14.93 -7.19
C ALA A 109 -3.75 -13.67 -6.88
N PHE A 110 -4.17 -12.96 -7.92
CA PHE A 110 -5.13 -11.86 -7.75
C PHE A 110 -6.47 -12.41 -7.26
N SER A 111 -6.98 -11.81 -6.19
CA SER A 111 -8.37 -11.99 -5.76
C SER A 111 -9.27 -10.92 -6.39
N GLU A 112 -8.74 -9.71 -6.53
CA GLU A 112 -9.48 -8.53 -6.97
C GLU A 112 -8.54 -7.51 -7.62
N MET A 113 -9.06 -6.82 -8.64
CA MET A 113 -8.42 -5.65 -9.25
C MET A 113 -9.48 -4.79 -9.90
N TRP A 114 -9.60 -3.54 -9.50
CA TRP A 114 -10.56 -2.60 -10.09
C TRP A 114 -9.99 -1.18 -10.12
N THR A 115 -10.54 -0.36 -11.00
CA THR A 115 -10.27 1.07 -11.03
C THR A 115 -11.19 1.78 -10.04
N GLN A 116 -10.64 2.71 -9.29
CA GLN A 116 -11.37 3.73 -8.52
C GLN A 116 -11.14 5.10 -9.13
N GLU A 117 -12.24 5.85 -9.30
CA GLU A 117 -12.21 7.24 -9.75
C GLU A 117 -12.93 8.11 -8.73
N HIS A 118 -12.15 8.83 -7.93
CA HIS A 118 -12.58 9.66 -6.81
C HIS A 118 -12.84 11.09 -7.27
N TYR A 119 -14.08 11.54 -7.12
CA TYR A 119 -14.49 12.90 -7.42
C TYR A 119 -14.28 13.83 -6.22
N LYS A 120 -14.59 15.10 -6.39
CA LYS A 120 -14.43 16.11 -5.34
C LYS A 120 -15.15 15.69 -4.05
N PHE A 121 -14.46 15.89 -2.92
CA PHE A 121 -14.84 15.53 -1.55
C PHE A 121 -14.93 14.04 -1.22
N SER A 122 -14.73 13.15 -2.19
CA SER A 122 -14.55 11.74 -1.88
C SER A 122 -13.22 11.50 -1.14
N GLY A 123 -13.22 10.51 -0.28
CA GLY A 123 -12.05 9.97 0.40
C GLY A 123 -12.27 8.48 0.64
N GLN A 124 -11.36 7.85 1.34
CA GLN A 124 -11.51 6.47 1.77
C GLN A 124 -11.20 6.40 3.26
N GLU A 125 -12.13 5.90 4.03
CA GLU A 125 -11.96 5.67 5.47
C GLU A 125 -10.85 4.64 5.74
N GLU A 126 -10.33 4.63 6.97
CA GLU A 126 -9.35 3.65 7.40
C GLU A 126 -9.91 2.23 7.32
N HIS A 127 -9.19 1.36 6.61
CA HIS A 127 -9.58 -0.03 6.41
C HIS A 127 -8.37 -0.93 6.13
N MET A 128 -8.63 -2.23 6.11
CA MET A 128 -7.69 -3.30 5.76
C MET A 128 -8.39 -4.27 4.79
N HIS A 129 -7.63 -5.16 4.16
CA HIS A 129 -8.15 -6.16 3.22
C HIS A 129 -8.01 -7.57 3.78
N PRO A 130 -9.02 -8.10 4.51
CA PRO A 130 -8.97 -9.45 5.07
C PRO A 130 -8.86 -10.51 3.98
N ASN A 131 -8.33 -11.68 4.34
CA ASN A 131 -8.15 -12.84 3.46
C ASN A 131 -7.17 -12.63 2.28
N ASN A 132 -6.42 -11.54 2.27
CA ASN A 132 -5.36 -11.27 1.31
C ASN A 132 -4.01 -11.13 2.02
N GLN A 133 -2.91 -11.20 1.28
CA GLN A 133 -1.56 -11.03 1.82
C GLN A 133 -0.94 -9.71 1.38
N ILE A 134 -1.16 -9.33 0.13
CA ILE A 134 -0.66 -8.07 -0.44
C ILE A 134 -1.84 -7.29 -1.01
N SER A 135 -1.86 -6.00 -0.72
CA SER A 135 -2.73 -5.01 -1.34
C SER A 135 -1.89 -3.92 -1.98
N GLY A 136 -2.43 -3.25 -2.98
CA GLY A 136 -1.66 -2.18 -3.61
C GLY A 136 -2.47 -1.27 -4.50
N PHE A 137 -1.78 -0.25 -4.98
CA PHE A 137 -2.32 0.81 -5.82
C PHE A 137 -1.38 1.08 -6.99
N TYR A 138 -1.95 1.32 -8.16
CA TYR A 138 -1.22 1.89 -9.29
C TYR A 138 -1.89 3.19 -9.70
N PHE A 139 -1.19 4.32 -9.51
CA PHE A 139 -1.75 5.66 -9.68
C PHE A 139 -1.73 6.08 -11.14
N LEU A 140 -2.89 6.50 -11.66
CA LEU A 140 -3.13 6.80 -13.06
C LEU A 140 -3.28 8.31 -13.31
N ASP A 141 -4.38 8.90 -12.86
CA ASP A 141 -4.66 10.33 -12.98
C ASP A 141 -4.55 10.99 -11.61
N VAL A 142 -3.49 11.74 -11.41
CA VAL A 142 -3.16 12.39 -10.13
C VAL A 142 -3.13 13.90 -10.36
N PRO A 143 -4.23 14.62 -10.06
CA PRO A 143 -4.25 16.07 -10.17
C PRO A 143 -3.34 16.73 -9.11
N LYS A 144 -2.95 17.97 -9.35
CA LYS A 144 -2.20 18.76 -8.35
C LYS A 144 -3.01 18.81 -7.05
N ASN A 145 -2.35 18.64 -5.91
CA ASN A 145 -2.99 18.52 -4.59
C ASN A 145 -4.00 17.36 -4.49
N SER A 146 -3.69 16.24 -5.14
CA SER A 146 -4.49 15.01 -5.04
C SER A 146 -4.60 14.51 -3.60
N PRO A 147 -5.55 13.59 -3.33
CA PRO A 147 -5.58 12.85 -2.08
C PRO A 147 -4.23 12.22 -1.74
N LYS A 148 -3.89 12.21 -0.47
CA LYS A 148 -2.73 11.49 0.04
C LYS A 148 -3.15 10.09 0.49
N VAL A 149 -2.29 9.12 0.29
CA VAL A 149 -2.40 7.83 0.95
C VAL A 149 -1.88 7.97 2.37
N ILE A 150 -2.67 7.58 3.34
CA ILE A 150 -2.27 7.56 4.76
C ILE A 150 -2.11 6.11 5.18
N ILE A 151 -0.96 5.76 5.69
CA ILE A 151 -0.69 4.49 6.36
C ILE A 151 -0.74 4.73 7.84
N HIS A 152 -1.56 3.94 8.54
CA HIS A 152 -1.74 4.04 9.98
C HIS A 152 -0.89 3.00 10.71
N ASP A 153 -0.44 3.34 11.92
CA ASP A 153 0.30 2.40 12.76
C ASP A 153 -0.61 1.23 13.18
N PRO A 154 -0.28 -0.01 12.78
CA PRO A 154 -1.14 -1.16 13.06
C PRO A 154 -1.09 -1.64 14.51
N ARG A 155 -0.25 -1.03 15.36
CA ARG A 155 -0.07 -1.43 16.77
C ARG A 155 -1.08 -0.73 17.68
N PRO A 156 -2.20 -1.38 18.07
CA PRO A 156 -3.27 -0.71 18.80
C PRO A 156 -2.83 -0.17 20.17
N ALA A 157 -1.85 -0.81 20.81
CA ALA A 157 -1.35 -0.39 22.11
C ALA A 157 -0.57 0.95 22.05
N LYS A 158 -0.04 1.34 20.90
CA LYS A 158 0.71 2.59 20.77
C LYS A 158 -0.15 3.82 20.98
N VAL A 159 -1.46 3.75 20.69
CA VAL A 159 -2.41 4.84 20.91
C VAL A 159 -2.45 5.29 22.37
N PHE A 160 -2.18 4.36 23.30
CA PHE A 160 -2.17 4.65 24.75
C PHE A 160 -0.84 5.23 25.25
N SER A 161 0.21 5.27 24.44
CA SER A 161 1.56 5.76 24.77
C SER A 161 1.91 7.01 23.99
N ASN A 162 1.00 7.98 23.96
CA ASN A 162 1.15 9.14 23.10
C ASN A 162 2.05 10.18 23.73
N LEU A 163 3.20 10.44 23.10
CA LEU A 163 4.07 11.58 23.40
C LEU A 163 4.12 12.50 22.18
N PRO A 164 4.33 13.82 22.38
CA PRO A 164 4.49 14.75 21.27
C PRO A 164 5.68 14.36 20.38
N GLU A 165 5.45 14.35 19.07
CA GLU A 165 6.52 14.13 18.10
C GLU A 165 7.41 15.38 18.00
N THR A 166 8.72 15.19 17.94
CA THR A 166 9.68 16.29 17.77
C THR A 166 9.52 16.97 16.40
N ASN A 167 9.18 16.18 15.38
CA ASN A 167 9.02 16.67 14.03
C ASN A 167 7.97 15.83 13.26
N MET A 168 6.78 16.37 13.13
CA MET A 168 5.65 15.72 12.42
C MET A 168 5.83 15.67 10.89
N SER A 169 6.85 16.31 10.32
CA SER A 169 7.13 16.25 8.88
C SER A 169 8.04 15.07 8.50
N GLN A 170 8.54 14.32 9.46
CA GLN A 170 9.39 13.16 9.27
C GLN A 170 8.75 11.91 9.89
N ALA A 171 8.79 10.79 9.14
CA ALA A 171 8.37 9.51 9.68
C ALA A 171 9.42 9.01 10.69
N THR A 172 8.99 8.78 11.93
CA THR A 172 9.81 8.28 13.03
C THR A 172 9.09 7.17 13.79
N TYR A 173 9.71 6.57 14.79
CA TYR A 173 9.04 5.62 15.69
C TYR A 173 7.90 6.23 16.49
N ALA A 174 7.88 7.55 16.63
CA ALA A 174 6.81 8.28 17.31
C ALA A 174 5.58 8.43 16.40
N SER A 175 5.72 8.35 15.08
CA SER A 175 4.63 8.60 14.14
C SER A 175 3.54 7.55 14.25
N THR A 176 2.29 8.01 14.31
CA THR A 176 1.08 7.16 14.32
C THR A 176 0.46 7.01 12.94
N MET A 177 0.84 7.88 12.00
CA MET A 177 0.45 7.82 10.61
C MET A 177 1.54 8.40 9.70
N ILE A 178 1.63 7.89 8.47
CA ILE A 178 2.59 8.34 7.47
C ILE A 178 1.82 8.70 6.20
N ASN A 179 2.14 9.85 5.61
CA ASN A 179 1.52 10.35 4.40
C ASN A 179 2.39 10.06 3.18
N PHE A 180 1.78 9.51 2.13
CA PHE A 180 2.38 9.39 0.80
C PHE A 180 1.65 10.29 -0.18
N THR A 181 2.38 11.07 -0.94
CA THR A 181 1.83 11.84 -2.07
C THR A 181 1.89 10.96 -3.31
N PRO A 182 0.74 10.59 -3.91
CA PRO A 182 0.73 9.81 -5.13
C PRO A 182 1.34 10.56 -6.30
N GLU A 183 1.98 9.81 -7.21
CA GLU A 183 2.46 10.31 -8.50
C GLU A 183 2.00 9.36 -9.61
N PRO A 184 1.66 9.84 -10.82
CA PRO A 184 1.27 8.97 -11.92
C PRO A 184 2.37 7.95 -12.24
N GLY A 185 1.97 6.69 -12.46
CA GLY A 185 2.91 5.60 -12.75
C GLY A 185 3.60 5.02 -11.51
N THR A 186 3.33 5.51 -10.31
CA THR A 186 3.78 4.86 -9.08
C THR A 186 2.93 3.63 -8.79
N LEU A 187 3.59 2.50 -8.57
CA LEU A 187 3.04 1.30 -7.99
C LEU A 187 3.42 1.27 -6.51
N MET A 188 2.42 1.14 -5.63
CA MET A 188 2.57 1.00 -4.18
C MET A 188 2.01 -0.34 -3.74
N LEU A 189 2.76 -1.10 -2.92
CA LEU A 189 2.32 -2.36 -2.33
C LEU A 189 2.52 -2.34 -0.82
N THR A 190 1.59 -2.97 -0.11
CA THR A 190 1.64 -3.15 1.34
C THR A 190 1.16 -4.55 1.69
N ASN A 191 1.44 -4.99 2.92
CA ASN A 191 0.69 -6.12 3.44
C ASN A 191 -0.78 -5.73 3.61
N SER A 192 -1.70 -6.64 3.31
CA SER A 192 -3.15 -6.39 3.33
C SER A 192 -3.70 -6.06 4.72
N TRP A 193 -3.00 -6.48 5.78
CA TRP A 193 -3.34 -6.18 7.17
C TRP A 193 -2.92 -4.77 7.61
N LEU A 194 -2.16 -4.03 6.79
CA LEU A 194 -1.70 -2.68 7.14
C LEU A 194 -2.83 -1.66 6.91
N PRO A 195 -3.32 -0.99 7.98
CA PRO A 195 -4.44 -0.06 7.86
C PRO A 195 -4.05 1.16 7.02
N HIS A 196 -4.94 1.55 6.12
CA HIS A 196 -4.71 2.69 5.26
C HIS A 196 -6.00 3.42 4.92
N SER A 197 -5.84 4.68 4.51
CA SER A 197 -6.94 5.55 4.10
C SER A 197 -6.50 6.50 3.00
N PHE A 198 -7.46 7.22 2.39
CA PHE A 198 -7.20 8.34 1.50
C PHE A 198 -7.82 9.61 2.03
N THR A 199 -7.07 10.71 2.02
CA THR A 199 -7.64 12.02 2.31
C THR A 199 -8.67 12.40 1.25
N LYS A 200 -9.55 13.35 1.57
CA LYS A 200 -10.56 13.83 0.61
C LYS A 200 -9.92 14.49 -0.60
N ASN A 201 -10.50 14.24 -1.78
CA ASN A 201 -10.09 14.92 -3.01
C ASN A 201 -10.60 16.37 -3.01
N PRO A 202 -9.74 17.39 -2.97
CA PRO A 202 -10.17 18.78 -3.00
C PRO A 202 -10.42 19.29 -4.43
N ASN A 203 -10.09 18.52 -5.47
CA ASN A 203 -10.07 18.95 -6.85
C ASN A 203 -11.40 18.70 -7.57
N GLU A 204 -11.70 19.55 -8.56
CA GLU A 204 -12.77 19.29 -9.52
C GLU A 204 -12.42 18.14 -10.49
N LYS A 205 -11.13 17.93 -10.74
CA LYS A 205 -10.67 16.81 -11.55
C LYS A 205 -10.64 15.54 -10.70
N PRO A 206 -11.12 14.42 -11.21
CA PRO A 206 -11.09 13.17 -10.48
C PRO A 206 -9.65 12.67 -10.26
N PHE A 207 -9.43 12.04 -9.13
CA PHE A 207 -8.23 11.27 -8.80
C PHE A 207 -8.51 9.79 -9.11
N ARG A 208 -7.66 9.15 -9.91
CA ARG A 208 -7.90 7.78 -10.36
C ARG A 208 -6.68 6.90 -10.21
N PHE A 209 -6.94 5.68 -9.75
CA PHE A 209 -5.93 4.64 -9.57
C PHE A 209 -6.56 3.26 -9.77
N ILE A 210 -5.72 2.24 -9.98
CA ILE A 210 -6.11 0.84 -9.84
C ILE A 210 -5.80 0.42 -8.41
N HIS A 211 -6.76 -0.23 -7.77
CA HIS A 211 -6.58 -0.99 -6.55
C HIS A 211 -6.59 -2.47 -6.85
N PHE A 212 -5.78 -3.25 -6.13
CA PHE A 212 -5.73 -4.70 -6.28
C PHE A 212 -5.39 -5.38 -4.96
N ASN A 213 -5.88 -6.62 -4.84
CA ASN A 213 -5.58 -7.53 -3.75
C ASN A 213 -5.04 -8.85 -4.29
N LEU A 214 -4.03 -9.40 -3.61
CA LEU A 214 -3.45 -10.69 -3.92
C LEU A 214 -3.49 -11.60 -2.69
N GLY A 215 -4.00 -12.80 -2.92
CA GLY A 215 -4.07 -13.88 -1.95
C GLY A 215 -3.07 -14.99 -2.27
N ILE A 216 -3.10 -16.04 -1.44
CA ILE A 216 -2.29 -17.25 -1.63
C ILE A 216 -3.19 -18.40 -2.05
N VAL A 217 -2.76 -19.12 -3.06
CA VAL A 217 -3.39 -20.34 -3.56
C VAL A 217 -2.43 -21.54 -3.49
N SER A 218 -2.98 -22.73 -3.29
CA SER A 218 -2.17 -23.97 -3.37
C SER A 218 -1.84 -24.28 -4.84
N LYS A 219 -0.60 -24.62 -5.15
CA LYS A 219 -0.18 -25.08 -6.49
C LYS A 219 -0.98 -26.31 -6.97
N GLN A 220 -1.44 -27.15 -6.06
CA GLN A 220 -2.29 -28.29 -6.39
C GLN A 220 -3.70 -27.87 -6.84
N GLN A 221 -4.25 -26.79 -6.28
CA GLN A 221 -5.57 -26.27 -6.68
C GLN A 221 -5.55 -25.62 -8.07
N VAL A 222 -4.42 -25.03 -8.44
CA VAL A 222 -4.25 -24.43 -9.77
C VAL A 222 -4.34 -25.47 -10.87
N ASN A 223 -3.75 -26.67 -10.66
CA ASN A 223 -3.79 -27.76 -11.64
C ASN A 223 -5.18 -28.42 -11.78
N THR A 224 -6.04 -28.30 -10.76
CA THR A 224 -7.39 -28.90 -10.80
C THR A 224 -8.46 -27.95 -11.33
N GLN A 225 -8.22 -26.64 -11.33
CA GLN A 225 -9.12 -25.61 -11.90
C GLN A 225 -8.90 -25.37 -13.40
N ALA A 226 -7.87 -25.93 -13.99
CA ALA A 226 -7.64 -25.95 -15.44
C ALA A 226 -8.54 -26.97 -16.16
N GLY A 227 -9.84 -26.96 -15.89
CA GLY A 227 -10.84 -27.48 -16.78
C GLY A 227 -10.96 -26.56 -18.00
N PRO A 228 -11.45 -27.07 -19.17
CA PRO A 228 -11.52 -26.27 -20.38
C PRO A 228 -12.47 -25.06 -20.17
N GLY A 229 -11.93 -23.91 -19.82
CA GLY A 229 -12.66 -22.64 -19.67
C GLY A 229 -12.28 -21.73 -18.49
N ALA A 230 -11.50 -22.18 -17.53
CA ALA A 230 -11.05 -21.35 -16.39
C ALA A 230 -9.53 -21.13 -16.46
N GLN A 231 -9.09 -20.03 -17.05
CA GLN A 231 -7.72 -19.56 -16.94
C GLN A 231 -7.58 -18.79 -15.61
N ALA A 232 -7.11 -19.49 -14.57
CA ALA A 232 -6.49 -18.77 -13.46
C ALA A 232 -5.15 -18.24 -13.98
N THR A 233 -4.98 -16.92 -14.02
CA THR A 233 -3.72 -16.31 -14.38
C THR A 233 -2.75 -16.51 -13.21
N ILE A 234 -1.90 -17.54 -13.31
CA ILE A 234 -0.78 -17.76 -12.39
C ILE A 234 0.30 -16.78 -12.81
N VAL A 235 0.83 -16.09 -11.84
CA VAL A 235 1.97 -15.17 -11.99
C VAL A 235 3.24 -15.82 -11.44
#